data_e41c1cfa1b5c8abbfe08f941e2563882
#
_entry.id   e41c1cfa1b5c8abbfe08f941e2563882
#
_cell.length_a   1.000
_cell.length_b   1.000
_cell.length_c   1.000
_cell.angle_alpha   90.00
_cell.angle_beta   90.00
_cell.angle_gamma   90.00
#
_symmetry.space_group_name_H-M   'P 1'
#
loop_
_entity.id
_entity.type
_entity.pdbx_description
1 polymer ?
#
loop_
_entity_poly.entity_id
_entity_poly.type
_entity_poly.pdbx_seq_one_letter_code
_entity_poly.pdbx_strand_id
1 'polypeptide(L)'
;MNVVQSVDSVALLPAYLAAGTAVLVLITDLLVARPRATLAVAALGALGTAVGSALVGAGAERRTFCVGADCSWIFGGRAALVAVVVALLTVGVLGLSVPALRTGRSPVGEYAFLLACSMTGGVVLGAAGDLITLIVALETLTLPLYVLVGLRRGSLASAEAALTFFVVSVVATTLTLLGAALLYAVTGGLHLDRLGALIAEQPELRDLPLTTAAVAVLLVGLAFKVAAVPFHAWAPATYDGAPLPVAAYLSTASKLGGLVALLAVVQRALPADQTGPVLALLAVLTMTVGNLVALRQRRTVRLLAWSSVAQAGYILAPLGALALAAGRTDEARSAAYAAAIAYAVFFVVLELAAFAGVTALRPAGADGGTLDDLRGAARRHPWRAAAFGLALVGLAGLPPGLAGLFAKVTVVRALLDGGAAWLALVVALNAVIGLAYYLRVTAALWAPRPLAAPNVGGAAAVPVVGVVGVVLAVTTVAAVVLGVAPQLVLDLAGR
;
A
#
# COMPACT_ATOMS: atom_id res chain seq x y z
N MET A 1 1.06 -35.12 26.41
CA MET A 1 2.13 -34.99 25.39
C MET A 1 2.64 -33.56 25.43
N ASN A 2 3.86 -33.35 25.88
CA ASN A 2 4.49 -32.04 25.77
C ASN A 2 4.90 -31.85 24.29
N VAL A 3 4.06 -31.17 23.53
CA VAL A 3 4.39 -30.77 22.16
C VAL A 3 5.39 -29.63 22.28
N VAL A 4 6.67 -29.93 22.24
CA VAL A 4 7.72 -28.91 22.10
C VAL A 4 7.65 -28.42 20.65
N GLN A 5 7.14 -27.22 20.45
CA GLN A 5 7.05 -26.60 19.14
C GLN A 5 8.47 -26.17 18.71
N SER A 6 9.00 -26.73 17.63
CA SER A 6 10.27 -26.29 17.07
C SER A 6 10.10 -24.93 16.40
N VAL A 7 10.85 -23.91 16.87
CA VAL A 7 10.81 -22.56 16.30
C VAL A 7 11.97 -22.39 15.32
N ASP A 8 11.66 -22.08 14.06
CA ASP A 8 12.67 -21.73 13.05
C ASP A 8 13.03 -20.24 13.18
N SER A 9 14.11 -19.95 13.88
CA SER A 9 14.59 -18.58 14.08
C SER A 9 15.03 -17.89 12.79
N VAL A 10 15.44 -18.65 11.76
CA VAL A 10 15.80 -18.09 10.45
C VAL A 10 14.56 -17.62 9.71
N ALA A 11 13.46 -18.38 9.79
CA ALA A 11 12.18 -17.96 9.25
C ALA A 11 11.68 -16.64 9.86
N LEU A 12 11.98 -16.41 11.15
CA LEU A 12 11.58 -15.23 11.91
C LEU A 12 12.55 -14.06 11.80
N LEU A 13 13.73 -14.24 11.19
CA LEU A 13 14.76 -13.20 11.09
C LEU A 13 14.25 -11.87 10.55
N PRO A 14 13.42 -11.81 9.49
CA PRO A 14 12.85 -10.56 8.99
C PRO A 14 12.02 -9.81 10.04
N ALA A 15 11.20 -10.52 10.80
CA ALA A 15 10.39 -9.94 11.87
C ALA A 15 11.26 -9.45 13.04
N TYR A 16 12.30 -10.21 13.41
CA TYR A 16 13.26 -9.80 14.45
C TYR A 16 14.02 -8.53 14.06
N LEU A 17 14.46 -8.42 12.80
CA LEU A 17 15.14 -7.22 12.30
C LEU A 17 14.22 -6.01 12.31
N ALA A 18 12.97 -6.18 11.90
CA ALA A 18 11.98 -5.10 11.88
C ALA A 18 11.62 -4.64 13.30
N ALA A 19 11.25 -5.55 14.20
CA ALA A 19 10.95 -5.25 15.60
C ALA A 19 12.18 -4.72 16.35
N GLY A 20 13.35 -5.32 16.12
CA GLY A 20 14.62 -4.85 16.67
C GLY A 20 14.94 -3.42 16.23
N THR A 21 14.60 -3.05 15.00
CA THR A 21 14.72 -1.66 14.51
C THR A 21 13.90 -0.71 15.36
N ALA A 22 12.63 -1.02 15.66
CA ALA A 22 11.78 -0.18 16.50
C ALA A 22 12.38 -0.01 17.91
N VAL A 23 12.86 -1.09 18.52
CA VAL A 23 13.52 -1.05 19.84
C VAL A 23 14.80 -0.22 19.80
N LEU A 24 15.64 -0.41 18.79
CA LEU A 24 16.90 0.34 18.65
C LEU A 24 16.67 1.83 18.43
N VAL A 25 15.62 2.20 17.66
CA VAL A 25 15.20 3.58 17.46
C VAL A 25 14.83 4.21 18.79
N LEU A 26 14.00 3.53 19.59
CA LEU A 26 13.58 4.02 20.92
C LEU A 26 14.77 4.20 21.85
N ILE A 27 15.66 3.19 21.95
CA ILE A 27 16.86 3.25 22.78
C ILE A 27 17.78 4.40 22.34
N THR A 28 17.97 4.56 21.02
CA THR A 28 18.82 5.64 20.48
C THR A 28 18.25 7.00 20.79
N ASP A 29 16.94 7.17 20.68
CA ASP A 29 16.29 8.44 21.01
C ASP A 29 16.44 8.81 22.50
N LEU A 30 16.24 7.84 23.38
CA LEU A 30 16.34 8.03 24.84
C LEU A 30 17.78 8.26 25.32
N LEU A 31 18.77 7.52 24.80
CA LEU A 31 20.14 7.56 25.30
C LEU A 31 21.03 8.57 24.58
N VAL A 32 20.87 8.69 23.26
CA VAL A 32 21.71 9.57 22.42
C VAL A 32 21.08 10.92 22.23
N ALA A 33 19.75 11.01 22.22
CA ALA A 33 18.96 12.24 22.09
C ALA A 33 19.38 13.13 20.89
N ARG A 34 19.85 12.51 19.79
CA ARG A 34 20.26 13.20 18.57
C ARG A 34 19.36 12.82 17.41
N PRO A 35 18.50 13.72 16.89
CA PRO A 35 17.55 13.41 15.81
C PRO A 35 18.18 12.76 14.58
N ARG A 36 19.40 13.13 14.21
CA ARG A 36 20.12 12.53 13.08
C ARG A 36 20.51 11.08 13.33
N ALA A 37 20.92 10.75 14.58
CA ALA A 37 21.25 9.38 14.95
C ALA A 37 20.00 8.49 14.94
N THR A 38 18.91 8.97 15.52
CA THR A 38 17.62 8.28 15.55
C THR A 38 17.11 7.94 14.14
N LEU A 39 17.15 8.93 13.22
CA LEU A 39 16.76 8.71 11.81
C LEU A 39 17.72 7.77 11.07
N ALA A 40 19.03 7.86 11.35
CA ALA A 40 20.02 6.95 10.74
C ALA A 40 19.81 5.50 11.20
N VAL A 41 19.58 5.28 12.49
CA VAL A 41 19.27 3.94 13.03
C VAL A 41 17.98 3.38 12.41
N ALA A 42 16.92 4.19 12.29
CA ALA A 42 15.69 3.78 11.64
C ALA A 42 15.90 3.39 10.17
N ALA A 43 16.66 4.19 9.41
CA ALA A 43 16.94 3.92 8.00
C ALA A 43 17.83 2.69 7.81
N LEU A 44 18.90 2.55 8.61
CA LEU A 44 19.79 1.39 8.55
C LEU A 44 19.08 0.09 8.99
N GLY A 45 18.24 0.16 10.02
CA GLY A 45 17.44 -0.98 10.46
C GLY A 45 16.41 -1.41 9.40
N ALA A 46 15.75 -0.46 8.73
CA ALA A 46 14.84 -0.77 7.64
C ALA A 46 15.58 -1.36 6.42
N LEU A 47 16.78 -0.84 6.08
CA LEU A 47 17.63 -1.46 5.05
C LEU A 47 18.09 -2.86 5.45
N GLY A 48 18.49 -3.06 6.71
CA GLY A 48 18.83 -4.37 7.25
C GLY A 48 17.66 -5.36 7.18
N THR A 49 16.44 -4.89 7.47
CA THR A 49 15.22 -5.67 7.30
C THR A 49 14.98 -6.06 5.84
N ALA A 50 15.16 -5.13 4.89
CA ALA A 50 15.02 -5.43 3.46
C ALA A 50 16.04 -6.48 2.99
N VAL A 51 17.32 -6.31 3.36
CA VAL A 51 18.40 -7.25 3.00
C VAL A 51 18.17 -8.62 3.65
N GLY A 52 17.87 -8.66 4.95
CA GLY A 52 17.59 -9.91 5.66
C GLY A 52 16.39 -10.65 5.08
N SER A 53 15.32 -9.93 4.73
CA SER A 53 14.15 -10.51 4.07
C SER A 53 14.48 -11.09 2.69
N ALA A 54 15.28 -10.38 1.89
CA ALA A 54 15.71 -10.85 0.58
C ALA A 54 16.58 -12.12 0.68
N LEU A 55 17.52 -12.15 1.62
CA LEU A 55 18.40 -13.31 1.83
C LEU A 55 17.62 -14.55 2.29
N VAL A 56 16.69 -14.41 3.25
CA VAL A 56 15.86 -15.54 3.70
C VAL A 56 14.92 -15.99 2.59
N GLY A 57 14.32 -15.06 1.85
CA GLY A 57 13.38 -15.38 0.78
C GLY A 57 14.00 -15.94 -0.50
N ALA A 58 15.33 -15.80 -0.69
CA ALA A 58 16.07 -16.43 -1.78
C ALA A 58 16.27 -17.95 -1.56
N GLY A 59 16.09 -18.43 -0.32
CA GLY A 59 16.15 -19.85 0.02
C GLY A 59 14.82 -20.59 -0.20
N ALA A 60 14.76 -21.84 0.27
CA ALA A 60 13.52 -22.59 0.32
C ALA A 60 12.50 -21.94 1.27
N GLU A 61 11.22 -22.15 0.99
CA GLU A 61 10.13 -21.70 1.87
C GLU A 61 10.30 -22.31 3.28
N ARG A 62 10.19 -21.46 4.29
CA ARG A 62 10.34 -21.84 5.70
C ARG A 62 9.02 -21.65 6.42
N ARG A 63 8.72 -22.58 7.32
CA ARG A 63 7.48 -22.59 8.10
C ARG A 63 7.80 -22.75 9.59
N THR A 64 7.06 -22.04 10.43
CA THR A 64 7.16 -22.19 11.89
C THR A 64 5.81 -21.89 12.56
N PHE A 65 5.70 -22.21 13.84
CA PHE A 65 4.43 -22.17 14.60
C PHE A 65 3.37 -23.05 13.94
N CYS A 66 3.71 -24.33 13.73
CA CYS A 66 2.87 -25.29 13.04
C CYS A 66 2.12 -26.22 14.01
N VAL A 67 0.86 -26.51 13.69
CA VAL A 67 0.06 -27.55 14.30
C VAL A 67 -0.29 -28.56 13.20
N GLY A 68 0.44 -29.68 13.18
CA GLY A 68 0.38 -30.62 12.05
C GLY A 68 0.98 -30.00 10.79
N ALA A 69 0.19 -29.96 9.71
CA ALA A 69 0.56 -29.33 8.44
C ALA A 69 0.29 -27.83 8.38
N ASP A 70 -0.55 -27.32 9.29
CA ASP A 70 -1.03 -25.93 9.31
C ASP A 70 -0.04 -25.05 10.09
N CYS A 71 0.51 -24.01 9.46
CA CYS A 71 1.49 -23.13 10.07
C CYS A 71 1.01 -21.68 10.08
N SER A 72 1.21 -21.00 11.22
CA SER A 72 0.85 -19.58 11.37
C SER A 72 1.85 -18.64 10.72
N TRP A 73 3.08 -19.11 10.47
CA TRP A 73 4.13 -18.35 9.81
C TRP A 73 4.70 -19.13 8.61
N ILE A 74 4.63 -18.50 7.44
CA ILE A 74 5.13 -19.07 6.18
C ILE A 74 5.96 -17.99 5.48
N PHE A 75 7.28 -18.18 5.40
CA PHE A 75 8.18 -17.22 4.79
C PHE A 75 8.84 -17.80 3.54
N GLY A 76 8.43 -17.35 2.40
CA GLY A 76 8.95 -17.68 1.08
C GLY A 76 9.11 -16.45 0.21
N GLY A 77 9.29 -16.62 -1.09
CA GLY A 77 9.54 -15.54 -2.05
C GLY A 77 8.50 -14.42 -2.02
N ARG A 78 7.20 -14.74 -1.92
CA ARG A 78 6.12 -13.74 -1.83
C ARG A 78 6.18 -12.93 -0.53
N ALA A 79 6.39 -13.58 0.60
CA ALA A 79 6.54 -12.92 1.89
C ALA A 79 7.76 -12.00 1.89
N ALA A 80 8.87 -12.46 1.32
CA ALA A 80 10.08 -11.68 1.16
C ALA A 80 9.87 -10.44 0.27
N LEU A 81 9.15 -10.58 -0.86
CA LEU A 81 8.80 -9.46 -1.73
C LEU A 81 8.04 -8.37 -0.96
N VAL A 82 7.02 -8.75 -0.20
CA VAL A 82 6.23 -7.82 0.62
C VAL A 82 7.11 -7.14 1.66
N ALA A 83 7.91 -7.92 2.40
CA ALA A 83 8.80 -7.41 3.45
C ALA A 83 9.85 -6.43 2.89
N VAL A 84 10.49 -6.77 1.78
CA VAL A 84 11.47 -5.90 1.09
C VAL A 84 10.81 -4.61 0.64
N VAL A 85 9.66 -4.68 -0.03
CA VAL A 85 8.96 -3.50 -0.53
C VAL A 85 8.54 -2.59 0.63
N VAL A 86 7.93 -3.12 1.69
CA VAL A 86 7.53 -2.35 2.89
C VAL A 86 8.74 -1.68 3.53
N ALA A 87 9.84 -2.40 3.70
CA ALA A 87 11.06 -1.86 4.30
C ALA A 87 11.68 -0.73 3.44
N LEU A 88 11.76 -0.89 2.13
CA LEU A 88 12.25 0.15 1.21
C LEU A 88 11.32 1.36 1.14
N LEU A 89 10.00 1.17 1.17
CA LEU A 89 9.03 2.26 1.29
C LEU A 89 9.23 3.03 2.58
N THR A 90 9.51 2.34 3.70
CA THR A 90 9.83 2.96 4.99
C THR A 90 11.10 3.83 4.90
N VAL A 91 12.16 3.33 4.27
CA VAL A 91 13.39 4.13 4.01
C VAL A 91 13.07 5.37 3.19
N GLY A 92 12.31 5.22 2.12
CA GLY A 92 11.89 6.34 1.26
C GLY A 92 11.12 7.40 2.05
N VAL A 93 10.14 6.97 2.84
CA VAL A 93 9.31 7.87 3.67
C VAL A 93 10.14 8.54 4.77
N LEU A 94 11.06 7.85 5.43
CA LEU A 94 12.00 8.47 6.37
C LEU A 94 12.80 9.59 5.70
N GLY A 95 13.28 9.37 4.48
CA GLY A 95 13.98 10.39 3.70
C GLY A 95 13.09 11.60 3.38
N LEU A 96 11.83 11.38 2.98
CA LEU A 96 10.86 12.44 2.73
C LEU A 96 10.47 13.21 4.01
N SER A 97 10.61 12.59 5.18
CA SER A 97 10.22 13.17 6.47
C SER A 97 11.24 14.19 7.00
N VAL A 98 12.50 14.10 6.57
CA VAL A 98 13.59 14.95 7.09
C VAL A 98 13.27 16.45 7.09
N PRO A 99 12.73 17.06 6.00
CA PRO A 99 12.39 18.47 6.00
C PRO A 99 11.25 18.82 6.96
N ALA A 100 10.22 17.96 7.02
CA ALA A 100 9.07 18.17 7.89
C ALA A 100 9.47 18.09 9.39
N LEU A 101 10.29 17.11 9.74
CA LEU A 101 10.79 16.93 11.11
C LEU A 101 11.71 18.07 11.58
N ARG A 102 12.48 18.66 10.67
CA ARG A 102 13.32 19.84 10.97
C ARG A 102 12.53 21.09 11.35
N THR A 103 11.22 21.16 11.05
CA THR A 103 10.38 22.28 11.49
C THR A 103 10.07 22.25 12.99
N GLY A 104 10.40 21.17 13.69
CA GLY A 104 10.15 20.99 15.12
C GLY A 104 8.67 20.77 15.50
N ARG A 105 7.76 20.64 14.52
CA ARG A 105 6.32 20.44 14.75
C ARG A 105 5.95 19.01 15.11
N SER A 106 6.85 18.06 14.89
CA SER A 106 6.67 16.66 15.23
C SER A 106 7.93 16.12 15.92
N PRO A 107 7.80 15.37 17.00
CA PRO A 107 8.94 14.77 17.69
C PRO A 107 9.54 13.66 16.82
N VAL A 108 10.87 13.63 16.73
CA VAL A 108 11.61 12.77 15.78
C VAL A 108 11.63 11.32 16.26
N GLY A 109 11.83 11.09 17.55
CA GLY A 109 11.95 9.76 18.15
C GLY A 109 10.65 8.98 18.00
N GLU A 110 9.54 9.57 18.46
CA GLU A 110 8.21 8.98 18.38
C GLU A 110 7.80 8.73 16.92
N TYR A 111 8.12 9.68 16.02
CA TYR A 111 7.85 9.53 14.60
C TYR A 111 8.57 8.30 14.01
N ALA A 112 9.88 8.20 14.25
CA ALA A 112 10.70 7.12 13.71
C ALA A 112 10.33 5.76 14.34
N PHE A 113 10.05 5.74 15.66
CA PHE A 113 9.60 4.55 16.37
C PHE A 113 8.27 4.01 15.81
N LEU A 114 7.26 4.88 15.70
CA LEU A 114 5.94 4.50 15.19
C LEU A 114 6.02 4.01 13.74
N LEU A 115 6.86 4.63 12.91
CA LEU A 115 7.05 4.18 11.54
C LEU A 115 7.74 2.80 11.48
N ALA A 116 8.70 2.52 12.36
CA ALA A 116 9.34 1.22 12.49
C ALA A 116 8.38 0.14 13.02
N CYS A 117 7.50 0.48 13.97
CA CYS A 117 6.43 -0.42 14.41
C CYS A 117 5.47 -0.76 13.26
N SER A 118 5.08 0.24 12.47
CA SER A 118 4.23 0.04 11.29
C SER A 118 4.93 -0.86 10.24
N MET A 119 6.22 -0.64 9.97
CA MET A 119 7.02 -1.52 9.11
C MET A 119 7.01 -2.96 9.61
N THR A 120 7.15 -3.19 10.92
CA THR A 120 7.11 -4.53 11.52
C THR A 120 5.81 -5.23 11.20
N GLY A 121 4.67 -4.54 11.34
CA GLY A 121 3.36 -5.09 10.97
C GLY A 121 3.30 -5.51 9.50
N GLY A 122 3.82 -4.69 8.58
CA GLY A 122 3.85 -5.01 7.15
C GLY A 122 4.74 -6.22 6.80
N VAL A 123 5.88 -6.37 7.50
CA VAL A 123 6.78 -7.54 7.35
C VAL A 123 6.10 -8.83 7.82
N VAL A 124 5.47 -8.79 9.01
CA VAL A 124 4.76 -9.95 9.58
C VAL A 124 3.57 -10.33 8.71
N LEU A 125 2.84 -9.36 8.17
CA LEU A 125 1.65 -9.57 7.35
C LEU A 125 1.93 -10.41 6.10
N GLY A 126 3.09 -10.20 5.46
CA GLY A 126 3.49 -10.96 4.29
C GLY A 126 3.70 -12.46 4.55
N ALA A 127 3.98 -12.84 5.82
CA ALA A 127 4.22 -14.22 6.23
C ALA A 127 3.05 -14.87 6.98
N ALA A 128 1.92 -14.17 7.14
CA ALA A 128 0.78 -14.65 7.91
C ALA A 128 0.13 -15.89 7.27
N GLY A 129 0.06 -16.98 8.03
CA GLY A 129 -0.56 -18.25 7.62
C GLY A 129 -1.97 -18.47 8.18
N ASP A 130 -2.40 -17.65 9.14
CA ASP A 130 -3.72 -17.73 9.78
C ASP A 130 -4.36 -16.34 9.92
N LEU A 131 -5.68 -16.33 10.19
CA LEU A 131 -6.47 -15.12 10.33
C LEU A 131 -6.05 -14.27 11.53
N ILE A 132 -5.62 -14.85 12.64
CA ILE A 132 -5.22 -14.10 13.84
C ILE A 132 -3.91 -13.37 13.57
N THR A 133 -2.89 -14.09 13.08
CA THR A 133 -1.60 -13.50 12.70
C THR A 133 -1.80 -12.40 11.67
N LEU A 134 -2.65 -12.61 10.66
CA LEU A 134 -2.96 -11.63 9.62
C LEU A 134 -3.60 -10.37 10.20
N ILE A 135 -4.62 -10.49 11.04
CA ILE A 135 -5.34 -9.35 11.64
C ILE A 135 -4.42 -8.58 12.59
N VAL A 136 -3.67 -9.28 13.46
CA VAL A 136 -2.73 -8.65 14.39
C VAL A 136 -1.62 -7.91 13.62
N ALA A 137 -1.07 -8.51 12.56
CA ALA A 137 -0.07 -7.88 11.72
C ALA A 137 -0.64 -6.62 11.00
N LEU A 138 -1.87 -6.71 10.51
CA LEU A 138 -2.56 -5.60 9.85
C LEU A 138 -2.81 -4.43 10.82
N GLU A 139 -3.18 -4.73 12.07
CA GLU A 139 -3.32 -3.70 13.09
C GLU A 139 -1.97 -3.14 13.57
N THR A 140 -0.94 -3.98 13.69
CA THR A 140 0.43 -3.51 13.98
C THR A 140 0.94 -2.56 12.89
N LEU A 141 0.55 -2.78 11.64
CA LEU A 141 0.83 -1.86 10.53
C LEU A 141 0.04 -0.54 10.66
N THR A 142 -1.23 -0.58 11.09
CA THR A 142 -2.15 0.56 10.99
C THR A 142 -2.27 1.38 12.28
N LEU A 143 -2.20 0.78 13.47
CA LEU A 143 -2.31 1.52 14.76
C LEU A 143 -1.29 2.68 14.90
N PRO A 144 0.00 2.49 14.57
CA PRO A 144 0.96 3.58 14.63
C PRO A 144 0.60 4.75 13.71
N LEU A 145 -0.09 4.47 12.60
CA LEU A 145 -0.46 5.49 11.61
C LEU A 145 -1.54 6.43 12.12
N TYR A 146 -2.42 6.00 13.02
CA TYR A 146 -3.40 6.91 13.64
C TYR A 146 -2.71 8.04 14.38
N VAL A 147 -1.65 7.70 15.14
CA VAL A 147 -0.85 8.67 15.85
C VAL A 147 -0.02 9.53 14.88
N LEU A 148 0.62 8.90 13.88
CA LEU A 148 1.44 9.60 12.88
C LEU A 148 0.65 10.62 12.07
N VAL A 149 -0.61 10.34 11.71
CA VAL A 149 -1.50 11.29 11.03
C VAL A 149 -1.75 12.51 11.89
N GLY A 150 -1.98 12.33 13.20
CA GLY A 150 -2.24 13.40 14.17
C GLY A 150 -1.01 14.08 14.77
N LEU A 151 0.20 13.62 14.44
CA LEU A 151 1.42 14.01 15.15
C LEU A 151 1.85 15.48 14.92
N ARG A 152 1.30 16.15 13.92
CA ARG A 152 1.62 17.55 13.60
C ARG A 152 0.98 18.50 14.62
N ARG A 153 1.78 19.02 15.55
CA ARG A 153 1.33 19.94 16.58
C ARG A 153 0.70 21.21 15.99
N GLY A 154 -0.42 21.63 16.57
CA GLY A 154 -1.12 22.87 16.18
C GLY A 154 -1.88 22.79 14.85
N SER A 155 -2.17 21.61 14.33
CA SER A 155 -2.96 21.40 13.11
C SER A 155 -4.30 20.73 13.44
N LEU A 156 -5.38 21.50 13.40
CA LEU A 156 -6.74 20.97 13.58
C LEU A 156 -7.09 19.93 12.48
N ALA A 157 -6.72 20.23 11.24
CA ALA A 157 -6.93 19.31 10.11
C ALA A 157 -6.25 17.95 10.31
N SER A 158 -5.04 17.94 10.91
CA SER A 158 -4.29 16.72 11.23
C SER A 158 -4.99 15.92 12.34
N ALA A 159 -5.49 16.59 13.36
CA ALA A 159 -6.23 15.96 14.47
C ALA A 159 -7.57 15.37 13.98
N GLU A 160 -8.33 16.11 13.18
CA GLU A 160 -9.59 15.63 12.58
C GLU A 160 -9.36 14.43 11.66
N ALA A 161 -8.32 14.48 10.82
CA ALA A 161 -7.94 13.38 9.95
C ALA A 161 -7.56 12.12 10.74
N ALA A 162 -6.80 12.28 11.84
CA ALA A 162 -6.41 11.18 12.72
C ALA A 162 -7.64 10.54 13.40
N LEU A 163 -8.55 11.35 13.92
CA LEU A 163 -9.76 10.87 14.57
C LEU A 163 -10.67 10.13 13.58
N THR A 164 -10.88 10.70 12.39
CA THR A 164 -11.66 10.06 11.32
C THR A 164 -11.06 8.72 10.93
N PHE A 165 -9.74 8.67 10.70
CA PHE A 165 -9.05 7.44 10.35
C PHE A 165 -9.14 6.39 11.46
N PHE A 166 -8.94 6.78 12.71
CA PHE A 166 -9.05 5.90 13.87
C PHE A 166 -10.44 5.28 13.98
N VAL A 167 -11.50 6.12 14.06
CA VAL A 167 -12.88 5.64 14.27
C VAL A 167 -13.30 4.67 13.15
N VAL A 168 -13.09 5.06 11.90
CA VAL A 168 -13.55 4.23 10.77
C VAL A 168 -12.70 2.95 10.65
N SER A 169 -11.40 3.01 10.97
CA SER A 169 -10.54 1.83 10.97
C SER A 169 -10.89 0.83 12.08
N VAL A 170 -11.24 1.30 13.28
CA VAL A 170 -11.69 0.43 14.39
C VAL A 170 -12.98 -0.31 14.00
N VAL A 171 -13.94 0.40 13.39
CA VAL A 171 -15.17 -0.25 12.89
C VAL A 171 -14.84 -1.32 11.85
N ALA A 172 -13.94 -1.03 10.91
CA ALA A 172 -13.53 -2.00 9.89
C ALA A 172 -12.83 -3.24 10.49
N THR A 173 -11.97 -3.03 11.48
CA THR A 173 -11.30 -4.13 12.20
C THR A 173 -12.27 -4.98 12.97
N THR A 174 -13.28 -4.37 13.61
CA THR A 174 -14.37 -5.10 14.29
C THR A 174 -15.14 -5.97 13.30
N LEU A 175 -15.44 -5.46 12.10
CA LEU A 175 -16.06 -6.26 11.04
C LEU A 175 -15.15 -7.39 10.56
N THR A 176 -13.85 -7.13 10.38
CA THR A 176 -12.89 -8.17 10.00
C THR A 176 -12.84 -9.28 11.05
N LEU A 177 -12.76 -8.92 12.34
CA LEU A 177 -12.76 -9.87 13.45
C LEU A 177 -14.09 -10.65 13.53
N LEU A 178 -15.23 -9.99 13.34
CA LEU A 178 -16.52 -10.64 13.30
C LEU A 178 -16.60 -11.67 12.18
N GLY A 179 -16.17 -11.30 10.96
CA GLY A 179 -16.12 -12.23 9.83
C GLY A 179 -15.21 -13.43 10.10
N ALA A 180 -14.03 -13.21 10.69
CA ALA A 180 -13.12 -14.27 11.09
C ALA A 180 -13.72 -15.19 12.19
N ALA A 181 -14.40 -14.62 13.18
CA ALA A 181 -15.07 -15.37 14.23
C ALA A 181 -16.22 -16.23 13.69
N LEU A 182 -17.00 -15.71 12.74
CA LEU A 182 -18.08 -16.46 12.09
C LEU A 182 -17.51 -17.61 11.23
N LEU A 183 -16.41 -17.38 10.50
CA LEU A 183 -15.73 -18.46 9.77
C LEU A 183 -15.21 -19.53 10.72
N TYR A 184 -14.62 -19.13 11.83
CA TYR A 184 -14.19 -20.07 12.88
C TYR A 184 -15.36 -20.87 13.47
N ALA A 185 -16.50 -20.22 13.74
CA ALA A 185 -17.69 -20.89 14.26
C ALA A 185 -18.24 -21.96 13.30
N VAL A 186 -18.10 -21.75 11.98
CA VAL A 186 -18.53 -22.72 10.97
C VAL A 186 -17.53 -23.85 10.78
N THR A 187 -16.21 -23.53 10.74
CA THR A 187 -15.18 -24.44 10.28
C THR A 187 -14.31 -25.03 11.40
N GLY A 188 -14.30 -24.40 12.58
CA GLY A 188 -13.38 -24.74 13.69
C GLY A 188 -11.89 -24.46 13.37
N GLY A 189 -11.57 -23.81 12.25
CA GLY A 189 -10.22 -23.54 11.79
C GLY A 189 -9.91 -22.05 11.68
N LEU A 190 -8.62 -21.68 11.83
CA LEU A 190 -8.14 -20.30 11.68
C LEU A 190 -7.06 -20.18 10.60
N HIS A 191 -6.38 -21.28 10.27
CA HIS A 191 -5.34 -21.31 9.23
C HIS A 191 -5.98 -21.16 7.85
N LEU A 192 -5.42 -20.27 7.03
CA LEU A 192 -6.02 -19.89 5.75
C LEU A 192 -6.20 -21.08 4.79
N ASP A 193 -5.17 -21.94 4.65
CA ASP A 193 -5.23 -23.10 3.76
C ASP A 193 -6.23 -24.13 4.26
N ARG A 194 -6.30 -24.37 5.57
CA ARG A 194 -7.27 -25.29 6.18
C ARG A 194 -8.70 -24.79 6.01
N LEU A 195 -8.94 -23.48 6.17
CA LEU A 195 -10.25 -22.85 5.93
C LEU A 195 -10.72 -23.10 4.49
N GLY A 196 -9.84 -22.82 3.53
CA GLY A 196 -10.13 -23.03 2.12
C GLY A 196 -10.40 -24.48 1.79
N ALA A 197 -9.60 -25.42 2.32
CA ALA A 197 -9.80 -26.86 2.15
C ALA A 197 -11.14 -27.31 2.72
N LEU A 198 -11.48 -26.96 3.96
CA LEU A 198 -12.74 -27.34 4.61
C LEU A 198 -13.97 -26.83 3.84
N ILE A 199 -13.95 -25.58 3.38
CA ILE A 199 -15.04 -24.97 2.61
C ILE A 199 -15.15 -25.63 1.21
N ALA A 200 -14.02 -26.03 0.61
CA ALA A 200 -14.01 -26.69 -0.70
C ALA A 200 -14.47 -28.15 -0.64
N GLU A 201 -14.07 -28.90 0.40
CA GLU A 201 -14.37 -30.31 0.59
C GLU A 201 -15.77 -30.58 1.12
N GLN A 202 -16.39 -29.60 1.80
CA GLN A 202 -17.70 -29.75 2.46
C GLN A 202 -18.71 -28.75 1.88
N PRO A 203 -19.46 -29.11 0.83
CA PRO A 203 -20.48 -28.24 0.24
C PRO A 203 -21.53 -27.77 1.26
N GLU A 204 -21.85 -28.62 2.23
CA GLU A 204 -22.79 -28.29 3.29
C GLU A 204 -22.34 -27.07 4.11
N LEU A 205 -21.06 -26.97 4.45
CA LEU A 205 -20.52 -25.79 5.16
C LEU A 205 -20.44 -24.57 4.23
N ARG A 206 -20.10 -24.78 2.96
CA ARG A 206 -20.00 -23.73 1.98
C ARG A 206 -21.34 -23.02 1.72
N ASP A 207 -22.42 -23.79 1.63
CA ASP A 207 -23.75 -23.30 1.25
C ASP A 207 -24.56 -22.79 2.48
N LEU A 208 -23.98 -22.83 3.68
CA LEU A 208 -24.60 -22.26 4.87
C LEU A 208 -24.74 -20.73 4.71
N PRO A 209 -25.92 -20.16 5.03
CA PRO A 209 -26.11 -18.72 5.07
C PRO A 209 -25.10 -18.00 5.99
N LEU A 210 -24.67 -18.67 7.06
CA LEU A 210 -23.67 -18.16 7.99
C LEU A 210 -22.28 -18.02 7.33
N THR A 211 -21.89 -18.96 6.46
CA THR A 211 -20.64 -18.87 5.69
C THR A 211 -20.67 -17.70 4.72
N THR A 212 -21.78 -17.53 3.99
CA THR A 212 -21.95 -16.39 3.07
C THR A 212 -21.89 -15.06 3.83
N ALA A 213 -22.54 -14.97 4.99
CA ALA A 213 -22.49 -13.79 5.86
C ALA A 213 -21.06 -13.52 6.37
N ALA A 214 -20.35 -14.56 6.82
CA ALA A 214 -18.98 -14.47 7.29
C ALA A 214 -18.02 -13.97 6.21
N VAL A 215 -18.11 -14.52 4.99
CA VAL A 215 -17.35 -14.10 3.81
C VAL A 215 -17.64 -12.63 3.48
N ALA A 216 -18.90 -12.24 3.44
CA ALA A 216 -19.30 -10.87 3.12
C ALA A 216 -18.76 -9.87 4.16
N VAL A 217 -18.92 -10.15 5.45
CA VAL A 217 -18.47 -9.26 6.54
C VAL A 217 -16.94 -9.15 6.57
N LEU A 218 -16.22 -10.26 6.37
CA LEU A 218 -14.76 -10.27 6.30
C LEU A 218 -14.26 -9.43 5.10
N LEU A 219 -14.88 -9.60 3.93
CA LEU A 219 -14.54 -8.82 2.74
C LEU A 219 -14.81 -7.33 2.92
N VAL A 220 -15.91 -6.94 3.60
CA VAL A 220 -16.22 -5.54 3.90
C VAL A 220 -15.11 -4.93 4.77
N GLY A 221 -14.69 -5.61 5.84
CA GLY A 221 -13.61 -5.13 6.69
C GLY A 221 -12.28 -4.98 5.96
N LEU A 222 -11.92 -5.93 5.08
CA LEU A 222 -10.71 -5.87 4.26
C LEU A 222 -10.82 -4.84 3.12
N ALA A 223 -12.00 -4.68 2.51
CA ALA A 223 -12.26 -3.68 1.48
C ALA A 223 -12.05 -2.25 2.01
N PHE A 224 -12.37 -2.01 3.28
CA PHE A 224 -12.04 -0.77 3.96
C PHE A 224 -10.52 -0.51 4.00
N LYS A 225 -9.71 -1.52 4.35
CA LYS A 225 -8.25 -1.36 4.46
C LYS A 225 -7.59 -0.99 3.12
N VAL A 226 -8.15 -1.41 2.00
CA VAL A 226 -7.68 -1.02 0.65
C VAL A 226 -8.34 0.26 0.13
N ALA A 227 -9.27 0.85 0.89
CA ALA A 227 -10.08 1.99 0.51
C ALA A 227 -10.93 1.72 -0.75
N ALA A 228 -11.53 0.53 -0.87
CA ALA A 228 -12.46 0.22 -1.95
C ALA A 228 -13.81 0.91 -1.75
N VAL A 229 -14.45 1.35 -2.83
CA VAL A 229 -15.80 1.96 -2.80
C VAL A 229 -16.84 0.87 -2.51
N PRO A 230 -17.76 1.06 -1.53
CA PRO A 230 -18.09 2.31 -0.83
C PRO A 230 -17.28 2.62 0.45
N PHE A 231 -16.34 1.80 0.85
CA PHE A 231 -15.62 1.87 2.13
C PHE A 231 -14.39 2.83 2.10
N HIS A 232 -14.27 3.71 1.13
CA HIS A 232 -13.13 4.57 0.82
C HIS A 232 -13.14 5.94 1.51
N ALA A 233 -14.26 6.36 2.11
CA ALA A 233 -14.50 7.75 2.51
C ALA A 233 -13.44 8.35 3.45
N TRP A 234 -12.74 7.51 4.22
CA TRP A 234 -11.68 7.91 5.12
C TRP A 234 -10.40 8.40 4.38
N ALA A 235 -10.05 7.76 3.26
CA ALA A 235 -8.73 7.92 2.64
C ALA A 235 -8.46 9.33 2.11
N PRO A 236 -9.35 9.99 1.34
CA PRO A 236 -9.09 11.34 0.82
C PRO A 236 -8.94 12.40 1.90
N ALA A 237 -9.74 12.32 2.97
CA ALA A 237 -9.68 13.25 4.09
C ALA A 237 -8.41 13.01 4.94
N THR A 238 -8.10 11.76 5.22
CA THR A 238 -6.91 11.37 6.01
C THR A 238 -5.61 11.76 5.31
N TYR A 239 -5.48 11.50 4.01
CA TYR A 239 -4.26 11.85 3.27
C TYR A 239 -4.06 13.37 3.20
N ASP A 240 -5.13 14.14 2.96
CA ASP A 240 -5.05 15.60 2.83
C ASP A 240 -4.75 16.29 4.19
N GLY A 241 -5.21 15.72 5.30
CA GLY A 241 -4.94 16.23 6.65
C GLY A 241 -3.60 15.75 7.25
N ALA A 242 -3.07 14.61 6.79
CA ALA A 242 -1.81 14.06 7.28
C ALA A 242 -0.59 14.89 6.85
N PRO A 243 0.54 14.82 7.59
CA PRO A 243 1.83 15.26 7.06
C PRO A 243 2.16 14.55 5.74
N LEU A 244 2.73 15.28 4.75
CA LEU A 244 3.01 14.71 3.41
C LEU A 244 3.72 13.36 3.42
N PRO A 245 4.78 13.13 4.22
CA PRO A 245 5.44 11.83 4.26
C PRO A 245 4.57 10.72 4.85
N VAL A 246 3.68 11.06 5.80
CA VAL A 246 2.72 10.10 6.36
C VAL A 246 1.64 9.75 5.33
N ALA A 247 1.15 10.74 4.57
CA ALA A 247 0.25 10.49 3.45
C ALA A 247 0.90 9.58 2.39
N ALA A 248 2.20 9.77 2.08
CA ALA A 248 2.96 8.88 1.22
C ALA A 248 3.00 7.45 1.75
N TYR A 249 3.20 7.25 3.05
CA TYR A 249 3.22 5.94 3.68
C TYR A 249 1.84 5.26 3.68
N LEU A 250 0.78 6.04 3.96
CA LEU A 250 -0.61 5.57 3.89
C LEU A 250 -0.99 5.09 2.50
N SER A 251 -0.58 5.83 1.46
CA SER A 251 -0.92 5.49 0.08
C SER A 251 -0.06 4.36 -0.51
N THR A 252 1.07 4.04 0.11
CA THR A 252 2.00 3.01 -0.34
C THR A 252 2.02 1.80 0.60
N ALA A 253 2.83 1.81 1.66
CA ALA A 253 3.05 0.65 2.53
C ALA A 253 1.77 0.18 3.24
N SER A 254 0.95 1.12 3.77
CA SER A 254 -0.30 0.77 4.43
C SER A 254 -1.31 0.16 3.45
N LYS A 255 -1.44 0.74 2.27
CA LYS A 255 -2.33 0.21 1.23
C LYS A 255 -1.86 -1.15 0.71
N LEU A 256 -0.54 -1.31 0.50
CA LEU A 256 0.04 -2.61 0.14
C LEU A 256 -0.30 -3.67 1.19
N GLY A 257 -0.21 -3.34 2.48
CA GLY A 257 -0.60 -4.26 3.55
C GLY A 257 -2.08 -4.67 3.46
N GLY A 258 -2.99 -3.72 3.29
CA GLY A 258 -4.41 -4.02 3.08
C GLY A 258 -4.66 -4.93 1.88
N LEU A 259 -3.96 -4.68 0.77
CA LEU A 259 -4.04 -5.52 -0.44
C LEU A 259 -3.49 -6.93 -0.21
N VAL A 260 -2.33 -7.05 0.45
CA VAL A 260 -1.73 -8.35 0.79
C VAL A 260 -2.67 -9.18 1.67
N ALA A 261 -3.28 -8.55 2.69
CA ALA A 261 -4.26 -9.21 3.54
C ALA A 261 -5.48 -9.71 2.76
N LEU A 262 -6.05 -8.85 1.91
CA LEU A 262 -7.20 -9.21 1.07
C LEU A 262 -6.83 -10.36 0.11
N LEU A 263 -5.69 -10.26 -0.58
CA LEU A 263 -5.22 -11.28 -1.51
C LEU A 263 -4.98 -12.63 -0.81
N ALA A 264 -4.33 -12.63 0.35
CA ALA A 264 -4.07 -13.85 1.12
C ALA A 264 -5.37 -14.56 1.52
N VAL A 265 -6.35 -13.81 2.03
CA VAL A 265 -7.65 -14.36 2.44
C VAL A 265 -8.45 -14.87 1.25
N VAL A 266 -8.56 -14.10 0.15
CA VAL A 266 -9.33 -14.49 -1.03
C VAL A 266 -8.68 -15.69 -1.74
N GLN A 267 -7.34 -15.74 -1.81
CA GLN A 267 -6.63 -16.83 -2.47
C GLN A 267 -6.73 -18.16 -1.73
N ARG A 268 -6.63 -18.11 -0.38
CA ARG A 268 -6.36 -19.29 0.44
C ARG A 268 -7.55 -19.75 1.27
N ALA A 269 -8.44 -18.82 1.66
CA ALA A 269 -9.49 -19.12 2.64
C ALA A 269 -10.92 -19.05 2.09
N LEU A 270 -11.17 -18.27 1.03
CA LEU A 270 -12.54 -17.99 0.61
C LEU A 270 -12.91 -18.66 -0.73
N PRO A 271 -14.20 -19.03 -0.89
CA PRO A 271 -14.68 -19.63 -2.14
C PRO A 271 -14.66 -18.59 -3.29
N ALA A 272 -13.96 -18.93 -4.38
CA ALA A 272 -13.73 -18.02 -5.49
C ALA A 272 -15.02 -17.60 -6.22
N ASP A 273 -16.02 -18.45 -6.28
CA ASP A 273 -17.31 -18.19 -6.92
C ASP A 273 -18.18 -17.20 -6.13
N GLN A 274 -18.06 -17.14 -4.82
CA GLN A 274 -18.73 -16.15 -3.97
C GLN A 274 -17.97 -14.83 -3.95
N THR A 275 -16.63 -14.89 -3.92
CA THR A 275 -15.79 -13.69 -3.81
C THR A 275 -15.62 -12.97 -5.15
N GLY A 276 -15.51 -13.69 -6.26
CA GLY A 276 -15.28 -13.11 -7.58
C GLY A 276 -16.29 -12.03 -7.98
N PRO A 277 -17.61 -12.25 -7.91
CA PRO A 277 -18.61 -11.23 -8.22
C PRO A 277 -18.50 -9.99 -7.35
N VAL A 278 -18.24 -10.16 -6.05
CA VAL A 278 -18.06 -9.05 -5.10
C VAL A 278 -16.83 -8.21 -5.47
N LEU A 279 -15.72 -8.88 -5.77
CA LEU A 279 -14.47 -8.21 -6.17
C LEU A 279 -14.60 -7.50 -7.52
N ALA A 280 -15.34 -8.07 -8.48
CA ALA A 280 -15.65 -7.41 -9.75
C ALA A 280 -16.44 -6.12 -9.52
N LEU A 281 -17.49 -6.17 -8.68
CA LEU A 281 -18.30 -5.02 -8.33
C LEU A 281 -17.46 -3.95 -7.62
N LEU A 282 -16.70 -4.34 -6.60
CA LEU A 282 -15.81 -3.42 -5.89
C LEU A 282 -14.78 -2.80 -6.83
N ALA A 283 -14.19 -3.56 -7.75
CA ALA A 283 -13.24 -3.05 -8.72
C ALA A 283 -13.87 -1.97 -9.62
N VAL A 284 -15.04 -2.25 -10.22
CA VAL A 284 -15.76 -1.31 -11.09
C VAL A 284 -16.10 -0.03 -10.35
N LEU A 285 -16.70 -0.14 -9.16
CA LEU A 285 -17.09 1.03 -8.36
C LEU A 285 -15.86 1.84 -7.95
N THR A 286 -14.80 1.17 -7.50
CA THR A 286 -13.59 1.81 -6.98
C THR A 286 -12.82 2.55 -8.07
N MET A 287 -12.65 1.95 -9.25
CA MET A 287 -12.04 2.62 -10.40
C MET A 287 -12.87 3.81 -10.85
N THR A 288 -14.18 3.61 -11.02
CA THR A 288 -15.05 4.62 -11.63
C THR A 288 -15.25 5.83 -10.71
N VAL A 289 -15.63 5.61 -9.46
CA VAL A 289 -15.81 6.70 -8.49
C VAL A 289 -14.48 7.40 -8.22
N GLY A 290 -13.40 6.64 -8.00
CA GLY A 290 -12.08 7.19 -7.76
C GLY A 290 -11.62 8.13 -8.88
N ASN A 291 -11.72 7.70 -10.13
CA ASN A 291 -11.32 8.49 -11.29
C ASN A 291 -12.22 9.71 -11.51
N LEU A 292 -13.56 9.55 -11.46
CA LEU A 292 -14.49 10.65 -11.68
C LEU A 292 -14.35 11.75 -10.63
N VAL A 293 -14.13 11.38 -9.36
CA VAL A 293 -13.95 12.37 -8.30
C VAL A 293 -12.58 13.03 -8.36
N ALA A 294 -11.52 12.28 -8.76
CA ALA A 294 -10.18 12.83 -8.98
C ALA A 294 -10.17 13.96 -10.02
N LEU A 295 -11.00 13.86 -11.07
CA LEU A 295 -11.16 14.91 -12.09
C LEU A 295 -11.57 16.28 -11.51
N ARG A 296 -12.30 16.31 -10.40
CA ARG A 296 -12.79 17.55 -9.79
C ARG A 296 -11.90 18.11 -8.69
N GLN A 297 -10.85 17.37 -8.31
CA GLN A 297 -9.98 17.80 -7.21
C GLN A 297 -9.08 18.98 -7.64
N ARG A 298 -8.90 19.92 -6.71
CA ARG A 298 -8.00 21.07 -6.85
C ARG A 298 -6.79 21.01 -5.91
N ARG A 299 -6.88 20.25 -4.81
CA ARG A 299 -5.78 20.02 -3.88
C ARG A 299 -4.96 18.81 -4.34
N THR A 300 -3.63 18.97 -4.38
CA THR A 300 -2.72 17.97 -4.95
C THR A 300 -2.78 16.63 -4.21
N VAL A 301 -2.68 16.63 -2.88
CA VAL A 301 -2.71 15.40 -2.10
C VAL A 301 -4.08 14.73 -2.16
N ARG A 302 -5.15 15.51 -2.14
CA ARG A 302 -6.50 14.96 -2.25
C ARG A 302 -6.76 14.35 -3.63
N LEU A 303 -6.18 14.91 -4.69
CA LEU A 303 -6.19 14.30 -6.02
C LEU A 303 -5.43 12.97 -6.02
N LEU A 304 -4.22 12.91 -5.46
CA LEU A 304 -3.45 11.68 -5.34
C LEU A 304 -4.19 10.63 -4.47
N ALA A 305 -4.89 11.05 -3.43
CA ALA A 305 -5.71 10.14 -2.61
C ALA A 305 -6.85 9.49 -3.41
N TRP A 306 -7.59 10.27 -4.21
CA TRP A 306 -8.63 9.73 -5.08
C TRP A 306 -8.06 8.89 -6.23
N SER A 307 -6.91 9.29 -6.76
CA SER A 307 -6.11 8.47 -7.68
C SER A 307 -5.76 7.12 -7.03
N SER A 308 -5.26 7.14 -5.81
CA SER A 308 -4.90 5.93 -5.05
C SER A 308 -6.13 5.04 -4.78
N VAL A 309 -7.33 5.60 -4.59
CA VAL A 309 -8.59 4.85 -4.56
C VAL A 309 -8.82 4.17 -5.91
N ALA A 310 -8.74 4.90 -7.02
CA ALA A 310 -8.93 4.31 -8.35
C ALA A 310 -7.92 3.18 -8.64
N GLN A 311 -6.65 3.36 -8.24
CA GLN A 311 -5.60 2.37 -8.41
C GLN A 311 -5.90 1.06 -7.64
N ALA A 312 -6.50 1.13 -6.45
CA ALA A 312 -6.96 -0.06 -5.75
C ALA A 312 -8.00 -0.85 -6.58
N GLY A 313 -8.87 -0.17 -7.29
CA GLY A 313 -9.83 -0.81 -8.19
C GLY A 313 -9.15 -1.57 -9.33
N TYR A 314 -8.07 -1.03 -9.92
CA TYR A 314 -7.29 -1.74 -10.95
C TYR A 314 -6.58 -2.98 -10.39
N ILE A 315 -6.11 -2.93 -9.13
CA ILE A 315 -5.48 -4.09 -8.47
C ILE A 315 -6.52 -5.18 -8.19
N LEU A 316 -7.76 -4.80 -7.82
CA LEU A 316 -8.84 -5.75 -7.58
C LEU A 316 -9.42 -6.36 -8.86
N ALA A 317 -9.32 -5.66 -9.98
CA ALA A 317 -9.97 -6.05 -11.24
C ALA A 317 -9.66 -7.48 -11.71
N PRO A 318 -8.39 -7.95 -11.75
CA PRO A 318 -8.08 -9.29 -12.20
C PRO A 318 -8.78 -10.38 -11.38
N LEU A 319 -8.98 -10.13 -10.06
CA LEU A 319 -9.71 -11.05 -9.18
C LEU A 319 -11.21 -11.11 -9.50
N GLY A 320 -11.75 -10.11 -10.19
CA GLY A 320 -13.12 -10.14 -10.70
C GLY A 320 -13.37 -11.22 -11.75
N ALA A 321 -12.32 -11.72 -12.43
CA ALA A 321 -12.43 -12.85 -13.33
C ALA A 321 -12.85 -14.16 -12.63
N LEU A 322 -12.60 -14.28 -11.32
CA LEU A 322 -13.04 -15.41 -10.49
C LEU A 322 -14.56 -15.59 -10.45
N ALA A 323 -15.33 -14.56 -10.85
CA ALA A 323 -16.78 -14.66 -11.03
C ALA A 323 -17.19 -15.67 -12.11
N LEU A 324 -16.30 -15.90 -13.09
CA LEU A 324 -16.55 -16.76 -14.24
C LEU A 324 -15.84 -18.12 -14.10
N ALA A 325 -16.43 -19.16 -14.68
CA ALA A 325 -15.83 -20.50 -14.65
C ALA A 325 -14.43 -20.53 -15.28
N ALA A 326 -14.22 -19.81 -16.39
CA ALA A 326 -12.91 -19.68 -17.05
C ALA A 326 -11.85 -19.05 -16.13
N GLY A 327 -12.22 -18.08 -15.31
CA GLY A 327 -11.30 -17.41 -14.36
C GLY A 327 -10.96 -18.26 -13.13
N ARG A 328 -11.67 -19.37 -12.90
CA ARG A 328 -11.44 -20.27 -11.75
C ARG A 328 -10.54 -21.47 -12.07
N THR A 329 -10.08 -21.62 -13.32
CA THR A 329 -9.02 -22.59 -13.64
C THR A 329 -7.75 -22.24 -12.88
N ASP A 330 -6.91 -23.21 -12.54
CA ASP A 330 -5.70 -22.97 -11.74
C ASP A 330 -4.75 -21.98 -12.42
N GLU A 331 -4.63 -22.06 -13.74
CA GLU A 331 -3.80 -21.15 -14.54
C GLU A 331 -4.35 -19.72 -14.52
N ALA A 332 -5.63 -19.52 -14.83
CA ALA A 332 -6.25 -18.19 -14.86
C ALA A 332 -6.28 -17.56 -13.46
N ARG A 333 -6.54 -18.36 -12.43
CA ARG A 333 -6.50 -17.92 -11.03
C ARG A 333 -5.09 -17.46 -10.63
N SER A 334 -4.06 -18.26 -10.93
CA SER A 334 -2.67 -17.90 -10.66
C SER A 334 -2.28 -16.62 -11.41
N ALA A 335 -2.66 -16.48 -12.68
CA ALA A 335 -2.43 -15.26 -13.47
C ALA A 335 -3.13 -14.02 -12.88
N ALA A 336 -4.36 -14.15 -12.39
CA ALA A 336 -5.10 -13.07 -11.75
C ALA A 336 -4.41 -12.57 -10.48
N TYR A 337 -3.95 -13.46 -9.59
CA TYR A 337 -3.21 -13.09 -8.39
C TYR A 337 -1.85 -12.48 -8.71
N ALA A 338 -1.11 -13.08 -9.65
CA ALA A 338 0.18 -12.53 -10.10
C ALA A 338 0.01 -11.11 -10.67
N ALA A 339 -1.02 -10.87 -11.48
CA ALA A 339 -1.33 -9.55 -12.03
C ALA A 339 -1.67 -8.54 -10.94
N ALA A 340 -2.45 -8.93 -9.92
CA ALA A 340 -2.79 -8.06 -8.78
C ALA A 340 -1.55 -7.67 -7.96
N ILE A 341 -0.68 -8.63 -7.63
CA ILE A 341 0.57 -8.41 -6.89
C ILE A 341 1.52 -7.52 -7.70
N ALA A 342 1.73 -7.85 -8.98
CA ALA A 342 2.60 -7.06 -9.86
C ALA A 342 2.12 -5.61 -9.96
N TYR A 343 0.81 -5.40 -10.18
CA TYR A 343 0.24 -4.06 -10.22
C TYR A 343 0.48 -3.31 -8.91
N ALA A 344 0.28 -3.96 -7.76
CA ALA A 344 0.49 -3.35 -6.46
C ALA A 344 1.94 -2.87 -6.29
N VAL A 345 2.94 -3.65 -6.71
CA VAL A 345 4.36 -3.27 -6.65
C VAL A 345 4.66 -2.08 -7.57
N PHE A 346 4.21 -2.12 -8.83
CA PHE A 346 4.38 -0.99 -9.75
C PHE A 346 3.73 0.29 -9.20
N PHE A 347 2.52 0.15 -8.67
CA PHE A 347 1.77 1.25 -8.11
C PHE A 347 2.50 1.92 -6.94
N VAL A 348 2.97 1.17 -5.93
CA VAL A 348 3.58 1.78 -4.74
C VAL A 348 4.89 2.50 -5.06
N VAL A 349 5.65 2.04 -6.06
CA VAL A 349 6.86 2.73 -6.52
C VAL A 349 6.52 4.05 -7.20
N LEU A 350 5.56 4.05 -8.13
CA LEU A 350 5.10 5.25 -8.83
C LEU A 350 4.44 6.25 -7.88
N GLU A 351 3.67 5.77 -6.92
CA GLU A 351 2.99 6.60 -5.93
C GLU A 351 3.99 7.25 -4.97
N LEU A 352 5.00 6.51 -4.49
CA LEU A 352 6.08 7.10 -3.69
C LEU A 352 6.85 8.16 -4.50
N ALA A 353 7.12 7.92 -5.78
CA ALA A 353 7.75 8.88 -6.67
C ALA A 353 6.88 10.15 -6.83
N ALA A 354 5.56 10.01 -6.95
CA ALA A 354 4.64 11.14 -7.02
C ALA A 354 4.65 11.97 -5.73
N PHE A 355 4.56 11.34 -4.55
CA PHE A 355 4.67 12.04 -3.27
C PHE A 355 6.05 12.66 -3.04
N ALA A 356 7.13 12.01 -3.49
CA ALA A 356 8.48 12.58 -3.47
C ALA A 356 8.55 13.84 -4.33
N GLY A 357 7.91 13.83 -5.51
CA GLY A 357 7.79 14.99 -6.40
C GLY A 357 7.05 16.15 -5.74
N VAL A 358 5.90 15.89 -5.11
CA VAL A 358 5.15 16.91 -4.34
C VAL A 358 6.03 17.47 -3.22
N THR A 359 6.68 16.61 -2.43
CA THR A 359 7.55 17.03 -1.32
C THR A 359 8.74 17.86 -1.80
N ALA A 360 9.32 17.52 -2.96
CA ALA A 360 10.46 18.23 -3.55
C ALA A 360 10.09 19.60 -4.13
N LEU A 361 8.81 19.81 -4.50
CA LEU A 361 8.33 21.05 -5.11
C LEU A 361 7.65 21.99 -4.10
N ARG A 362 7.37 21.52 -2.87
CA ARG A 362 6.71 22.31 -1.81
C ARG A 362 7.70 22.75 -0.73
N PRO A 363 7.46 23.88 -0.05
CA PRO A 363 8.25 24.28 1.12
C PRO A 363 8.23 23.24 2.23
N ALA A 364 9.30 23.16 3.01
CA ALA A 364 9.42 22.24 4.13
C ALA A 364 8.27 22.43 5.15
N GLY A 365 7.63 21.35 5.56
CA GLY A 365 6.52 21.36 6.50
C GLY A 365 5.20 21.95 5.97
N ALA A 366 5.14 22.33 4.68
CA ALA A 366 3.90 22.73 4.03
C ALA A 366 3.01 21.51 3.75
N ASP A 367 1.73 21.76 3.51
CA ASP A 367 0.82 20.77 2.94
C ASP A 367 1.08 20.59 1.44
N GLY A 368 0.38 19.65 0.80
CA GLY A 368 0.52 19.39 -0.64
C GLY A 368 0.05 20.53 -1.54
N GLY A 369 -0.65 21.52 -1.00
CA GLY A 369 -1.14 22.67 -1.71
C GLY A 369 -2.18 22.36 -2.79
N THR A 370 -2.44 23.37 -3.61
CA THR A 370 -3.34 23.31 -4.76
C THR A 370 -2.57 23.02 -6.06
N LEU A 371 -3.28 22.68 -7.13
CA LEU A 371 -2.67 22.50 -8.45
C LEU A 371 -2.10 23.82 -8.99
N ASP A 372 -2.67 24.98 -8.60
CA ASP A 372 -2.16 26.28 -9.00
C ASP A 372 -0.81 26.60 -8.36
N ASP A 373 -0.53 26.08 -7.17
CA ASP A 373 0.78 26.20 -6.52
C ASP A 373 1.91 25.50 -7.28
N LEU A 374 1.58 24.50 -8.10
CA LEU A 374 2.53 23.77 -8.94
C LEU A 374 2.85 24.50 -10.25
N ARG A 375 2.08 25.54 -10.64
CA ARG A 375 2.29 26.25 -11.90
C ARG A 375 3.69 26.90 -11.97
N GLY A 376 4.34 26.69 -13.09
CA GLY A 376 5.70 27.20 -13.34
C GLY A 376 6.80 26.44 -12.58
N ALA A 377 6.49 25.31 -11.94
CA ALA A 377 7.49 24.52 -11.23
C ALA A 377 8.58 23.99 -12.18
N ALA A 378 8.24 23.63 -13.42
CA ALA A 378 9.17 23.14 -14.42
C ALA A 378 10.24 24.17 -14.81
N ARG A 379 9.90 25.48 -14.80
CA ARG A 379 10.86 26.56 -15.07
C ARG A 379 11.82 26.80 -13.92
N ARG A 380 11.35 26.60 -12.67
CA ARG A 380 12.16 26.83 -11.45
C ARG A 380 13.01 25.62 -11.08
N HIS A 381 12.45 24.42 -11.25
CA HIS A 381 13.05 23.15 -10.85
C HIS A 381 12.80 22.08 -11.92
N PRO A 382 13.44 22.17 -13.11
CA PRO A 382 13.11 21.34 -14.27
C PRO A 382 13.20 19.85 -13.98
N TRP A 383 14.26 19.39 -13.32
CA TRP A 383 14.46 17.98 -13.02
C TRP A 383 13.45 17.41 -12.02
N ARG A 384 13.07 18.19 -11.00
CA ARG A 384 12.06 17.76 -10.02
C ARG A 384 10.67 17.68 -10.65
N ALA A 385 10.33 18.65 -11.49
CA ALA A 385 9.09 18.67 -12.22
C ALA A 385 9.02 17.55 -13.27
N ALA A 386 10.13 17.25 -13.95
CA ALA A 386 10.20 16.14 -14.90
C ALA A 386 10.02 14.78 -14.19
N ALA A 387 10.70 14.56 -13.06
CA ALA A 387 10.56 13.34 -12.27
C ALA A 387 9.13 13.16 -11.73
N PHE A 388 8.50 14.23 -11.22
CA PHE A 388 7.10 14.20 -10.78
C PHE A 388 6.16 13.94 -11.97
N GLY A 389 6.36 14.61 -13.11
CA GLY A 389 5.59 14.37 -14.33
C GLY A 389 5.71 12.93 -14.83
N LEU A 390 6.91 12.34 -14.78
CA LEU A 390 7.14 10.93 -15.14
C LEU A 390 6.36 9.97 -14.22
N ALA A 391 6.35 10.23 -12.91
CA ALA A 391 5.56 9.44 -11.97
C ALA A 391 4.06 9.51 -12.29
N LEU A 392 3.52 10.71 -12.58
CA LEU A 392 2.11 10.91 -12.94
C LEU A 392 1.75 10.23 -14.26
N VAL A 393 2.60 10.33 -15.28
CA VAL A 393 2.42 9.65 -16.57
C VAL A 393 2.53 8.13 -16.39
N GLY A 394 3.39 7.66 -15.48
CA GLY A 394 3.46 6.27 -15.07
C GLY A 394 2.16 5.79 -14.43
N LEU A 395 1.61 6.53 -13.46
CA LEU A 395 0.31 6.21 -12.86
C LEU A 395 -0.84 6.24 -13.88
N ALA A 396 -0.76 7.11 -14.90
CA ALA A 396 -1.69 7.11 -16.03
C ALA A 396 -1.56 5.82 -16.88
N GLY A 397 -0.37 5.20 -16.91
CA GLY A 397 -0.08 4.02 -17.72
C GLY A 397 0.22 4.35 -19.17
N LEU A 398 0.98 5.43 -19.41
CA LEU A 398 1.39 5.87 -20.74
C LEU A 398 2.90 5.94 -20.88
N PRO A 399 3.46 5.77 -22.08
CA PRO A 399 4.84 6.12 -22.35
C PRO A 399 5.10 7.62 -22.05
N PRO A 400 6.26 7.99 -21.47
CA PRO A 400 7.39 7.13 -21.12
C PRO A 400 7.29 6.39 -19.79
N GLY A 401 6.17 6.46 -19.06
CA GLY A 401 5.95 5.81 -17.78
C GLY A 401 5.59 4.31 -17.92
N LEU A 402 6.49 3.52 -18.49
CA LEU A 402 6.28 2.13 -18.90
C LEU A 402 5.85 1.21 -17.75
N ALA A 403 6.32 1.44 -16.51
CA ALA A 403 5.94 0.62 -15.36
C ALA A 403 4.42 0.53 -15.16
N GLY A 404 3.71 1.67 -15.22
CA GLY A 404 2.26 1.68 -15.11
C GLY A 404 1.54 1.14 -16.34
N LEU A 405 2.15 1.27 -17.53
CA LEU A 405 1.63 0.65 -18.75
C LEU A 405 1.64 -0.87 -18.60
N PHE A 406 2.78 -1.46 -18.22
CA PHE A 406 2.88 -2.90 -18.02
C PHE A 406 1.94 -3.40 -16.92
N ALA A 407 1.80 -2.64 -15.82
CA ALA A 407 0.83 -2.96 -14.78
C ALA A 407 -0.59 -3.13 -15.35
N LYS A 408 -1.05 -2.17 -16.18
CA LYS A 408 -2.40 -2.23 -16.79
C LYS A 408 -2.53 -3.32 -17.83
N VAL A 409 -1.50 -3.52 -18.67
CA VAL A 409 -1.48 -4.59 -19.69
C VAL A 409 -1.60 -5.96 -19.02
N THR A 410 -0.89 -6.19 -17.91
CA THR A 410 -0.94 -7.45 -17.17
C THR A 410 -2.34 -7.73 -16.62
N VAL A 411 -3.00 -6.70 -16.08
CA VAL A 411 -4.39 -6.81 -15.60
C VAL A 411 -5.35 -7.14 -16.74
N VAL A 412 -5.26 -6.41 -17.85
CA VAL A 412 -6.13 -6.64 -19.02
C VAL A 412 -5.93 -8.05 -19.56
N ARG A 413 -4.67 -8.52 -19.66
CA ARG A 413 -4.36 -9.88 -20.10
C ARG A 413 -4.98 -10.92 -19.17
N ALA A 414 -4.78 -10.81 -17.86
CA ALA A 414 -5.35 -11.75 -16.89
C ALA A 414 -6.89 -11.79 -16.94
N LEU A 415 -7.55 -10.66 -17.22
CA LEU A 415 -8.99 -10.57 -17.39
C LEU A 415 -9.46 -11.27 -18.69
N LEU A 416 -8.72 -11.12 -19.78
CA LEU A 416 -9.04 -11.79 -21.06
C LEU A 416 -8.83 -13.31 -20.96
N ASP A 417 -7.73 -13.73 -20.35
CA ASP A 417 -7.43 -15.16 -20.11
C ASP A 417 -8.49 -15.80 -19.19
N GLY A 418 -9.03 -15.04 -18.21
CA GLY A 418 -10.14 -15.44 -17.34
C GLY A 418 -11.55 -15.28 -17.93
N GLY A 419 -11.68 -14.92 -19.22
CA GLY A 419 -12.97 -14.75 -19.91
C GLY A 419 -13.74 -13.47 -19.52
N ALA A 420 -13.16 -12.57 -18.74
CA ALA A 420 -13.81 -11.35 -18.24
C ALA A 420 -13.56 -10.12 -19.14
N ALA A 421 -13.73 -10.25 -20.45
CA ALA A 421 -13.48 -9.20 -21.43
C ALA A 421 -14.27 -7.90 -21.15
N TRP A 422 -15.49 -8.01 -20.61
CA TRP A 422 -16.29 -6.85 -20.21
C TRP A 422 -15.59 -6.01 -19.13
N LEU A 423 -14.94 -6.67 -18.16
CA LEU A 423 -14.22 -5.98 -17.08
C LEU A 423 -12.91 -5.39 -17.61
N ALA A 424 -12.25 -6.05 -18.57
CA ALA A 424 -11.10 -5.49 -19.28
C ALA A 424 -11.47 -4.19 -20.01
N LEU A 425 -12.65 -4.13 -20.63
CA LEU A 425 -13.18 -2.90 -21.24
C LEU A 425 -13.41 -1.79 -20.20
N VAL A 426 -13.97 -2.14 -19.03
CA VAL A 426 -14.15 -1.17 -17.92
C VAL A 426 -12.79 -0.64 -17.45
N VAL A 427 -11.77 -1.50 -17.32
CA VAL A 427 -10.40 -1.10 -16.97
C VAL A 427 -9.85 -0.11 -18.00
N ALA A 428 -10.00 -0.39 -19.30
CA ALA A 428 -9.52 0.47 -20.37
C ALA A 428 -10.21 1.85 -20.37
N LEU A 429 -11.54 1.87 -20.23
CA LEU A 429 -12.31 3.12 -20.15
C LEU A 429 -11.90 3.97 -18.93
N ASN A 430 -11.73 3.34 -17.77
CA ASN A 430 -11.29 4.01 -16.57
C ASN A 430 -9.84 4.53 -16.69
N ALA A 431 -8.96 3.83 -17.40
CA ALA A 431 -7.61 4.30 -17.68
C ALA A 431 -7.62 5.60 -18.49
N VAL A 432 -8.53 5.74 -19.48
CA VAL A 432 -8.72 6.99 -20.24
C VAL A 432 -9.23 8.12 -19.34
N ILE A 433 -10.18 7.87 -18.44
CA ILE A 433 -10.64 8.87 -17.48
C ILE A 433 -9.49 9.33 -16.58
N GLY A 434 -8.69 8.37 -16.07
CA GLY A 434 -7.53 8.63 -15.22
C GLY A 434 -6.49 9.52 -15.90
N LEU A 435 -6.24 9.29 -17.18
CA LEU A 435 -5.32 10.08 -17.98
C LEU A 435 -5.61 11.58 -17.91
N ALA A 436 -6.88 11.98 -17.93
CA ALA A 436 -7.27 13.39 -17.99
C ALA A 436 -6.77 14.20 -16.78
N TYR A 437 -6.89 13.69 -15.55
CA TYR A 437 -6.43 14.42 -14.38
C TYR A 437 -4.90 14.33 -14.20
N TYR A 438 -4.24 13.24 -14.58
CA TYR A 438 -2.78 13.17 -14.53
C TYR A 438 -2.15 14.15 -15.52
N LEU A 439 -2.67 14.23 -16.75
CA LEU A 439 -2.21 15.21 -17.73
C LEU A 439 -2.48 16.64 -17.28
N ARG A 440 -3.63 16.91 -16.63
CA ARG A 440 -3.93 18.22 -16.06
C ARG A 440 -2.88 18.65 -15.03
N VAL A 441 -2.48 17.76 -14.11
CA VAL A 441 -1.42 18.06 -13.13
C VAL A 441 -0.08 18.23 -13.83
N THR A 442 0.27 17.34 -14.75
CA THR A 442 1.51 17.43 -15.54
C THR A 442 1.56 18.75 -16.30
N ALA A 443 0.51 19.13 -17.03
CA ALA A 443 0.44 20.39 -17.76
C ALA A 443 0.57 21.62 -16.83
N ALA A 444 0.01 21.57 -15.63
CA ALA A 444 0.15 22.64 -14.65
C ALA A 444 1.62 22.94 -14.30
N LEU A 445 2.50 21.93 -14.27
CA LEU A 445 3.93 22.12 -13.98
C LEU A 445 4.62 23.06 -14.98
N TRP A 446 4.22 23.03 -16.24
CA TRP A 446 4.76 23.86 -17.33
C TRP A 446 3.97 25.13 -17.59
N ALA A 447 2.73 25.22 -17.09
CA ALA A 447 1.89 26.38 -17.28
C ALA A 447 2.48 27.64 -16.63
N PRO A 448 2.29 28.85 -17.21
CA PRO A 448 2.75 30.10 -16.61
C PRO A 448 2.03 30.35 -15.27
N ARG A 449 2.74 30.97 -14.32
CA ARG A 449 2.16 31.37 -13.04
C ARG A 449 1.21 32.56 -13.25
N PRO A 450 0.02 32.60 -12.63
CA PRO A 450 -0.83 33.79 -12.68
C PRO A 450 -0.10 34.99 -12.05
N LEU A 451 -0.20 36.15 -12.69
CA LEU A 451 0.43 37.39 -12.22
C LEU A 451 -0.05 37.86 -10.84
N ALA A 452 -1.26 37.47 -10.45
CA ALA A 452 -1.89 37.84 -9.17
C ALA A 452 -1.66 36.83 -8.02
N ALA A 453 -0.86 35.77 -8.21
CA ALA A 453 -0.60 34.82 -7.14
C ALA A 453 0.30 35.46 -6.09
N PRO A 454 -0.14 35.61 -4.81
CA PRO A 454 0.74 36.14 -3.77
C PRO A 454 2.02 35.30 -3.72
N ASN A 455 3.15 35.99 -3.57
CA ASN A 455 4.41 35.31 -3.33
C ASN A 455 4.30 34.52 -1.99
N VAL A 456 3.89 33.29 -2.03
CA VAL A 456 3.97 32.34 -0.91
C VAL A 456 5.45 32.02 -0.58
N GLY A 457 6.36 32.87 -0.99
CA GLY A 457 7.79 32.75 -0.91
C GLY A 457 8.50 33.87 -0.13
N GLY A 458 7.81 34.52 0.81
CA GLY A 458 8.48 35.42 1.76
C GLY A 458 9.21 34.71 2.91
N ALA A 459 8.95 33.46 3.16
CA ALA A 459 9.84 32.63 3.97
C ALA A 459 10.94 32.12 3.04
N ALA A 460 12.19 32.49 3.32
CA ALA A 460 13.37 32.01 2.58
C ALA A 460 13.18 30.51 2.28
N ALA A 461 13.15 30.15 0.99
CA ALA A 461 12.94 28.79 0.57
C ALA A 461 14.00 27.95 1.25
N VAL A 462 13.62 27.22 2.32
CA VAL A 462 14.55 26.30 2.97
C VAL A 462 14.99 25.36 1.85
N PRO A 463 16.26 25.29 1.51
CA PRO A 463 16.72 24.49 0.41
C PRO A 463 16.21 23.06 0.64
N VAL A 464 15.54 22.48 -0.36
CA VAL A 464 15.09 21.11 -0.28
C VAL A 464 16.31 20.27 0.05
N VAL A 465 16.28 19.64 1.21
CA VAL A 465 17.39 18.85 1.74
C VAL A 465 17.79 17.83 0.69
N GLY A 466 19.07 17.64 0.47
CA GLY A 466 19.61 16.70 -0.53
C GLY A 466 18.98 15.30 -0.46
N VAL A 467 18.57 14.88 0.75
CA VAL A 467 17.90 13.58 0.98
C VAL A 467 16.59 13.44 0.21
N VAL A 468 15.73 14.47 0.13
CA VAL A 468 14.48 14.41 -0.67
C VAL A 468 14.80 14.27 -2.16
N GLY A 469 15.85 14.99 -2.62
CA GLY A 469 16.35 14.83 -3.99
C GLY A 469 16.85 13.42 -4.29
N VAL A 470 17.54 12.79 -3.34
CA VAL A 470 17.98 11.39 -3.44
C VAL A 470 16.78 10.43 -3.50
N VAL A 471 15.78 10.58 -2.62
CA VAL A 471 14.57 9.73 -2.67
C VAL A 471 13.86 9.89 -4.00
N LEU A 472 13.67 11.13 -4.48
CA LEU A 472 13.04 11.38 -5.79
C LEU A 472 13.83 10.74 -6.93
N ALA A 473 15.17 10.84 -6.93
CA ALA A 473 16.02 10.23 -7.95
C ALA A 473 15.93 8.69 -7.90
N VAL A 474 16.06 8.10 -6.71
CA VAL A 474 15.99 6.63 -6.53
C VAL A 474 14.63 6.09 -6.96
N THR A 475 13.53 6.71 -6.55
CA THR A 475 12.17 6.27 -6.94
C THR A 475 11.92 6.46 -8.44
N THR A 476 12.46 7.53 -9.03
CA THR A 476 12.39 7.75 -10.48
C THR A 476 13.17 6.69 -11.24
N VAL A 477 14.42 6.40 -10.81
CA VAL A 477 15.24 5.33 -11.40
C VAL A 477 14.55 3.98 -11.25
N ALA A 478 14.01 3.66 -10.06
CA ALA A 478 13.25 2.43 -9.86
C ALA A 478 12.05 2.32 -10.81
N ALA A 479 11.28 3.41 -10.99
CA ALA A 479 10.15 3.44 -11.92
C ALA A 479 10.59 3.21 -13.38
N VAL A 480 11.74 3.76 -13.79
CA VAL A 480 12.30 3.55 -15.13
C VAL A 480 12.81 2.11 -15.29
N VAL A 481 13.57 1.59 -14.31
CA VAL A 481 14.11 0.22 -14.34
C VAL A 481 12.96 -0.79 -14.41
N LEU A 482 11.94 -0.65 -13.58
CA LEU A 482 10.77 -1.51 -13.61
C LEU A 482 9.95 -1.37 -14.90
N GLY A 483 9.99 -0.20 -15.54
CA GLY A 483 9.38 0.01 -16.85
C GLY A 483 10.14 -0.66 -17.99
N VAL A 484 11.49 -0.70 -17.93
CA VAL A 484 12.32 -1.33 -18.97
C VAL A 484 12.45 -2.84 -18.76
N ALA A 485 12.49 -3.28 -17.50
CA ALA A 485 12.61 -4.69 -17.11
C ALA A 485 11.45 -5.13 -16.21
N PRO A 486 10.20 -5.16 -16.72
CA PRO A 486 9.02 -5.51 -15.91
C PRO A 486 9.07 -6.94 -15.37
N GLN A 487 9.84 -7.83 -16.03
CA GLN A 487 10.05 -9.22 -15.59
C GLN A 487 10.59 -9.32 -14.17
N LEU A 488 11.37 -8.34 -13.70
CA LEU A 488 11.84 -8.30 -12.30
C LEU A 488 10.69 -8.37 -11.28
N VAL A 489 9.53 -7.83 -11.61
CA VAL A 489 8.33 -7.90 -10.77
C VAL A 489 7.44 -9.05 -11.16
N LEU A 490 7.23 -9.29 -12.46
CA LEU A 490 6.32 -10.30 -12.97
C LEU A 490 6.74 -11.72 -12.56
N ASP A 491 8.03 -12.04 -12.65
CA ASP A 491 8.58 -13.34 -12.25
C ASP A 491 8.46 -13.58 -10.74
N LEU A 492 8.64 -12.52 -9.92
CA LEU A 492 8.48 -12.62 -8.47
C LEU A 492 7.00 -12.73 -8.05
N ALA A 493 6.10 -12.08 -8.78
CA ALA A 493 4.66 -12.13 -8.51
C ALA A 493 4.04 -13.48 -8.91
N GLY A 494 4.62 -14.16 -9.93
CA GLY A 494 4.18 -15.46 -10.43
C GLY A 494 4.68 -16.66 -9.61
N ARG A 495 5.73 -16.48 -8.81
CA ARG A 495 6.25 -17.50 -7.87
C ARG A 495 5.35 -17.64 -6.65
#